data_7b229da369e5e01e2c53e1aec7e2eaf2
#
_entry.id   7b229da369e5e01e2c53e1aec7e2eaf2
#
_cell.length_a   1.000
_cell.length_b   1.000
_cell.length_c   1.000
_cell.angle_alpha   90.00
_cell.angle_beta   90.00
_cell.angle_gamma   90.00
#
_symmetry.space_group_name_H-M   'P 1'
#
loop_
_entity.id
_entity.type
_entity.pdbx_description
1 polymer ?
#
loop_
_entity_poly.entity_id
_entity_poly.type
_entity_poly.pdbx_seq_one_letter_code
_entity_poly.pdbx_strand_id
1 'polypeptide(L)'
;MCGRMHHIMNKNEHFKSGFVAVVGRPNVGKSTLINALIGDKIAIVSDKAQTTRNRIICVYTDEAKQIVFMDTPGVHKPKHKLGEFMVDAAIESLKETEAVLFVVAGNEKRGPGDNFIIEQLKRVKVPVFLVVNKIDTLKKEELLEAIVSYQDAYPFAGVIPISAKDKENLNEVLNVLEETLPEGPQYFPEDMITDQPERLIISDIVREKILLATRDEIPHAIAVDVDEMKTR
;
A
#
# COMPACT_ATOMS: atom_id res chain seq x y z
N MET A 1 39.97 -18.44 -22.15
CA MET A 1 39.05 -19.30 -21.42
C MET A 1 37.76 -18.52 -21.20
N CYS A 2 36.81 -18.89 -22.02
CA CYS A 2 35.50 -18.31 -22.09
C CYS A 2 34.62 -18.98 -21.02
N GLY A 3 33.91 -18.25 -20.22
CA GLY A 3 33.10 -18.93 -19.25
C GLY A 3 32.08 -18.05 -18.55
N ARG A 4 30.88 -18.19 -19.06
CA ARG A 4 29.58 -17.94 -18.39
C ARG A 4 29.10 -16.48 -18.26
N MET A 5 28.72 -15.94 -19.40
CA MET A 5 27.52 -15.11 -19.43
C MET A 5 26.33 -15.99 -19.05
N HIS A 6 25.81 -15.83 -17.85
CA HIS A 6 24.58 -16.47 -17.42
C HIS A 6 23.41 -15.74 -18.10
N HIS A 7 22.85 -16.41 -19.02
CA HIS A 7 21.47 -16.61 -19.38
C HIS A 7 20.45 -15.94 -18.41
N ILE A 8 20.23 -14.66 -18.58
CA ILE A 8 18.96 -14.03 -18.26
C ILE A 8 18.15 -14.09 -19.57
N MET A 9 17.57 -15.24 -19.80
CA MET A 9 16.73 -15.46 -20.99
C MET A 9 15.33 -15.87 -20.54
N ASN A 10 14.37 -15.06 -20.99
CA ASN A 10 12.97 -15.41 -21.24
C ASN A 10 12.25 -16.26 -20.18
N LYS A 11 11.88 -15.64 -19.06
CA LYS A 11 10.70 -16.06 -18.32
C LYS A 11 9.52 -15.23 -18.86
N ASN A 12 8.64 -15.90 -19.61
CA ASN A 12 7.37 -15.44 -20.18
C ASN A 12 7.42 -14.19 -21.06
N GLU A 13 7.08 -14.37 -22.34
CA GLU A 13 6.85 -13.27 -23.32
C GLU A 13 5.72 -12.30 -22.91
N HIS A 14 4.97 -12.60 -21.82
CA HIS A 14 3.86 -11.83 -21.31
C HIS A 14 3.98 -11.47 -19.83
N PHE A 15 5.23 -11.38 -19.30
CA PHE A 15 5.43 -10.98 -17.90
C PHE A 15 5.00 -9.53 -17.72
N LYS A 16 4.16 -9.29 -16.70
CA LYS A 16 3.63 -7.96 -16.41
C LYS A 16 4.30 -7.35 -15.20
N SER A 17 4.62 -6.07 -15.29
CA SER A 17 5.26 -5.40 -14.15
C SER A 17 4.91 -3.93 -14.10
N GLY A 18 4.90 -3.38 -12.89
CA GLY A 18 4.67 -1.96 -12.70
C GLY A 18 4.56 -1.55 -11.24
N PHE A 19 4.48 -0.25 -11.06
CA PHE A 19 4.36 0.40 -9.76
C PHE A 19 2.90 0.70 -9.46
N VAL A 20 2.48 0.39 -8.24
CA VAL A 20 1.11 0.60 -7.77
C VAL A 20 1.14 1.42 -6.48
N ALA A 21 0.55 2.59 -6.50
CA ALA A 21 0.45 3.41 -5.30
C ALA A 21 -0.73 2.98 -4.43
N VAL A 22 -0.51 2.92 -3.13
CA VAL A 22 -1.56 2.62 -2.15
C VAL A 22 -1.83 3.86 -1.31
N VAL A 23 -3.00 4.47 -1.52
CA VAL A 23 -3.42 5.71 -0.87
C VAL A 23 -4.67 5.50 -0.04
N GLY A 24 -4.88 6.34 0.96
CA GLY A 24 -6.05 6.29 1.85
C GLY A 24 -5.76 6.96 3.18
N ARG A 25 -6.82 7.21 3.95
CA ARG A 25 -6.68 7.79 5.29
C ARG A 25 -5.81 6.90 6.21
N PRO A 26 -5.27 7.43 7.31
CA PRO A 26 -4.71 6.58 8.36
C PRO A 26 -5.75 5.55 8.84
N ASN A 27 -5.28 4.38 9.24
CA ASN A 27 -6.06 3.29 9.86
C ASN A 27 -7.12 2.61 8.99
N VAL A 28 -7.19 2.90 7.68
CA VAL A 28 -8.07 2.17 6.75
C VAL A 28 -7.54 0.76 6.41
N GLY A 29 -6.27 0.46 6.79
CA GLY A 29 -5.67 -0.86 6.62
C GLY A 29 -4.73 -0.99 5.41
N LYS A 30 -4.11 0.10 4.92
CA LYS A 30 -3.13 0.07 3.81
C LYS A 30 -1.97 -0.88 4.05
N SER A 31 -1.25 -0.69 5.17
CA SER A 31 -0.10 -1.53 5.52
C SER A 31 -0.52 -2.98 5.81
N THR A 32 -1.72 -3.20 6.36
CA THR A 32 -2.28 -4.54 6.54
C THR A 32 -2.53 -5.22 5.20
N LEU A 33 -3.08 -4.49 4.23
CA LEU A 33 -3.31 -4.98 2.87
C LEU A 33 -1.98 -5.36 2.21
N ILE A 34 -0.99 -4.47 2.23
CA ILE A 34 0.33 -4.71 1.62
C ILE A 34 0.98 -5.95 2.25
N ASN A 35 1.03 -6.04 3.58
CA ASN A 35 1.58 -7.21 4.28
C ASN A 35 0.82 -8.51 3.90
N ALA A 36 -0.50 -8.43 3.76
CA ALA A 36 -1.31 -9.59 3.40
C ALA A 36 -1.09 -10.05 1.95
N LEU A 37 -0.85 -9.10 1.02
CA LEU A 37 -0.54 -9.38 -0.39
C LEU A 37 0.86 -9.98 -0.55
N ILE A 38 1.86 -9.44 0.15
CA ILE A 38 3.24 -9.94 0.11
C ILE A 38 3.38 -11.29 0.83
N GLY A 39 2.57 -11.53 1.86
CA GLY A 39 2.67 -12.72 2.72
C GLY A 39 3.60 -12.57 3.92
N ASP A 40 4.32 -11.46 4.02
CA ASP A 40 5.29 -11.14 5.06
C ASP A 40 4.98 -9.81 5.75
N LYS A 41 5.52 -9.64 6.97
CA LYS A 41 5.35 -8.43 7.75
C LYS A 41 6.46 -7.42 7.48
N ILE A 42 6.23 -6.53 6.53
CA ILE A 42 7.18 -5.50 6.10
C ILE A 42 6.77 -4.12 6.62
N ALA A 43 5.50 -3.76 6.48
CA ALA A 43 4.99 -2.46 6.89
C ALA A 43 4.39 -2.50 8.31
N ILE A 44 4.61 -1.44 9.08
CA ILE A 44 4.03 -1.29 10.44
C ILE A 44 2.50 -1.23 10.34
N VAL A 45 1.84 -2.01 11.18
CA VAL A 45 0.39 -1.97 11.37
C VAL A 45 0.09 -1.43 12.77
N SER A 46 -0.52 -0.26 12.87
CA SER A 46 -0.97 0.29 14.15
C SER A 46 -2.22 1.16 13.95
N ASP A 47 -3.09 1.16 14.95
CA ASP A 47 -4.29 2.01 14.99
C ASP A 47 -3.96 3.49 15.24
N LYS A 48 -2.69 3.82 15.50
CA LYS A 48 -2.25 5.20 15.75
C LYS A 48 -1.90 5.89 14.43
N ALA A 49 -2.29 7.16 14.30
CA ALA A 49 -2.00 7.96 13.12
C ALA A 49 -0.50 8.08 12.86
N GLN A 50 -0.08 8.13 11.57
CA GLN A 50 1.31 8.29 11.13
C GLN A 50 2.23 7.10 11.43
N THR A 51 1.76 5.88 11.20
CA THR A 51 2.59 4.66 11.31
C THR A 51 3.69 4.62 10.25
N THR A 52 3.39 4.98 9.02
CA THR A 52 4.35 5.03 7.91
C THR A 52 4.91 6.46 7.81
N ARG A 53 6.20 6.64 8.12
CA ARG A 53 6.88 7.94 8.04
C ARG A 53 7.65 8.12 6.74
N ASN A 54 8.13 7.04 6.17
CA ASN A 54 8.89 7.01 4.93
C ASN A 54 8.11 6.24 3.86
N ARG A 55 8.36 6.56 2.58
CA ARG A 55 7.89 5.74 1.47
C ARG A 55 8.53 4.36 1.59
N ILE A 56 7.72 3.32 1.63
CA ILE A 56 8.16 1.93 1.66
C ILE A 56 7.80 1.30 0.32
N ILE A 57 8.77 0.67 -0.32
CA ILE A 57 8.54 -0.17 -1.48
C ILE A 57 8.39 -1.60 -1.00
N CYS A 58 7.30 -2.24 -1.42
CA CYS A 58 7.03 -3.65 -1.17
C CYS A 58 6.80 -4.35 -2.51
N VAL A 59 7.48 -5.45 -2.74
CA VAL A 59 7.52 -6.16 -4.03
C VAL A 59 6.81 -7.50 -3.89
N TYR A 60 5.77 -7.67 -4.72
CA TYR A 60 5.12 -8.96 -4.94
C TYR A 60 5.62 -9.53 -6.26
N THR A 61 6.13 -10.76 -6.26
CA THR A 61 6.58 -11.44 -7.48
C THR A 61 6.00 -12.85 -7.54
N ASP A 62 5.47 -13.20 -8.71
CA ASP A 62 5.11 -14.57 -9.06
C ASP A 62 5.61 -14.91 -10.50
N GLU A 63 5.17 -16.03 -11.06
CA GLU A 63 5.61 -16.48 -12.38
C GLU A 63 5.13 -15.59 -13.53
N ALA A 64 4.04 -14.82 -13.34
CA ALA A 64 3.39 -14.03 -14.37
C ALA A 64 3.61 -12.53 -14.22
N LYS A 65 3.89 -12.04 -13.00
CA LYS A 65 3.94 -10.61 -12.72
C LYS A 65 4.86 -10.21 -11.57
N GLN A 66 5.27 -8.94 -11.60
CA GLN A 66 5.87 -8.26 -10.47
C GLN A 66 5.15 -6.94 -10.19
N ILE A 67 4.58 -6.81 -9.01
CA ILE A 67 3.85 -5.62 -8.58
C ILE A 67 4.67 -4.92 -7.49
N VAL A 68 5.04 -3.67 -7.76
CA VAL A 68 5.80 -2.85 -6.82
C VAL A 68 4.84 -1.91 -6.10
N PHE A 69 4.41 -2.29 -4.91
CA PHE A 69 3.55 -1.47 -4.08
C PHE A 69 4.33 -0.34 -3.43
N MET A 70 3.84 0.87 -3.59
CA MET A 70 4.38 2.05 -2.91
C MET A 70 3.42 2.42 -1.78
N ASP A 71 3.80 2.11 -0.53
CA ASP A 71 3.08 2.60 0.64
C ASP A 71 3.41 4.07 0.83
N THR A 72 2.44 4.91 0.54
CA THR A 72 2.58 6.35 0.76
C THR A 72 2.14 6.68 2.19
N PRO A 73 2.89 7.53 2.93
CA PRO A 73 2.39 8.09 4.17
C PRO A 73 0.98 8.61 3.95
N GLY A 74 0.04 8.24 4.85
CA GLY A 74 -1.38 8.54 4.64
C GLY A 74 -1.61 10.00 4.24
N VAL A 75 -2.09 10.21 3.02
CA VAL A 75 -2.41 11.54 2.50
C VAL A 75 -3.55 12.10 3.35
N HIS A 76 -3.27 13.12 4.13
CA HIS A 76 -4.25 13.80 4.97
C HIS A 76 -4.19 15.30 4.73
N LYS A 77 -5.31 15.97 5.00
CA LYS A 77 -5.41 17.41 4.79
C LYS A 77 -4.32 18.14 5.56
N PRO A 78 -3.42 18.87 4.88
CA PRO A 78 -2.32 19.56 5.53
C PRO A 78 -2.84 20.67 6.43
N LYS A 79 -2.19 20.85 7.57
CA LYS A 79 -2.48 21.96 8.49
C LYS A 79 -1.60 23.20 8.24
N HIS A 80 -0.52 23.03 7.44
CA HIS A 80 0.51 24.05 7.18
C HIS A 80 1.02 23.95 5.74
N LYS A 81 1.61 25.04 5.21
CA LYS A 81 2.18 25.11 3.83
C LYS A 81 3.18 23.99 3.50
N LEU A 82 4.00 23.56 4.46
CA LEU A 82 4.90 22.42 4.29
C LEU A 82 4.12 21.14 3.98
N GLY A 83 2.96 20.95 4.61
CA GLY A 83 2.08 19.80 4.34
C GLY A 83 1.47 19.84 2.94
N GLU A 84 1.17 21.03 2.39
CA GLU A 84 0.70 21.17 1.00
C GLU A 84 1.78 20.73 0.02
N PHE A 85 3.02 21.16 0.22
CA PHE A 85 4.16 20.72 -0.59
C PHE A 85 4.37 19.18 -0.53
N MET A 86 4.22 18.57 0.64
CA MET A 86 4.32 17.12 0.81
C MET A 86 3.19 16.38 0.08
N VAL A 87 1.97 16.94 0.08
CA VAL A 87 0.84 16.36 -0.68
C VAL A 87 1.09 16.47 -2.17
N ASP A 88 1.55 17.63 -2.66
CA ASP A 88 1.86 17.80 -4.08
C ASP A 88 2.98 16.84 -4.54
N ALA A 89 4.03 16.67 -3.74
CA ALA A 89 5.10 15.71 -4.02
C ALA A 89 4.57 14.26 -4.03
N ALA A 90 3.65 13.90 -3.12
CA ALA A 90 3.00 12.61 -3.12
C ALA A 90 2.14 12.40 -4.38
N ILE A 91 1.38 13.42 -4.81
CA ILE A 91 0.58 13.35 -6.05
C ILE A 91 1.46 13.25 -7.30
N GLU A 92 2.58 13.98 -7.35
CA GLU A 92 3.53 13.83 -8.45
C GLU A 92 4.07 12.39 -8.53
N SER A 93 4.37 11.76 -7.40
CA SER A 93 4.81 10.36 -7.38
C SER A 93 3.74 9.38 -7.86
N LEU A 94 2.44 9.70 -7.74
CA LEU A 94 1.35 8.87 -8.29
C LEU A 94 1.31 8.88 -9.82
N LYS A 95 1.85 9.91 -10.46
CA LYS A 95 1.90 9.98 -11.93
C LYS A 95 2.92 9.03 -12.55
N GLU A 96 3.84 8.54 -11.74
CA GLU A 96 4.87 7.58 -12.13
C GLU A 96 4.44 6.12 -11.87
N THR A 97 3.17 5.90 -11.52
CA THR A 97 2.61 4.57 -11.29
C THR A 97 1.67 4.16 -12.41
N GLU A 98 1.47 2.85 -12.58
CA GLU A 98 0.55 2.27 -13.56
C GLU A 98 -0.89 2.19 -13.02
N ALA A 99 -1.05 2.14 -11.70
CA ALA A 99 -2.36 2.10 -11.05
C ALA A 99 -2.32 2.69 -9.64
N VAL A 100 -3.48 3.06 -9.12
CA VAL A 100 -3.66 3.51 -7.74
C VAL A 100 -4.72 2.66 -7.05
N LEU A 101 -4.40 2.14 -5.87
CA LEU A 101 -5.36 1.55 -4.94
C LEU A 101 -5.78 2.60 -3.92
N PHE A 102 -7.00 3.09 -4.00
CA PHE A 102 -7.59 3.95 -2.99
C PHE A 102 -8.30 3.09 -1.95
N VAL A 103 -7.66 2.94 -0.79
CA VAL A 103 -8.14 2.08 0.29
C VAL A 103 -8.99 2.88 1.27
N VAL A 104 -10.18 2.38 1.54
CA VAL A 104 -11.14 2.95 2.50
C VAL A 104 -11.58 1.88 3.49
N ALA A 105 -11.97 2.28 4.71
CA ALA A 105 -12.56 1.38 5.68
C ALA A 105 -14.08 1.34 5.47
N GLY A 106 -14.62 0.17 5.11
CA GLY A 106 -16.04 0.01 4.83
C GLY A 106 -16.95 0.25 6.06
N ASN A 107 -16.41 0.03 7.27
CA ASN A 107 -17.10 0.28 8.53
C ASN A 107 -17.05 1.75 9.00
N GLU A 108 -16.51 2.65 8.19
CA GLU A 108 -16.48 4.09 8.46
C GLU A 108 -17.21 4.84 7.35
N LYS A 109 -17.95 5.86 7.73
CA LYS A 109 -18.59 6.74 6.74
C LYS A 109 -17.53 7.56 6.01
N ARG A 110 -17.74 7.77 4.71
CA ARG A 110 -16.94 8.67 3.90
C ARG A 110 -16.89 10.07 4.56
N GLY A 111 -15.67 10.53 4.82
CA GLY A 111 -15.44 11.76 5.56
C GLY A 111 -14.64 12.81 4.77
N PRO A 112 -14.34 13.97 5.42
CA PRO A 112 -13.57 15.04 4.78
C PRO A 112 -12.17 14.60 4.31
N GLY A 113 -11.55 13.63 4.99
CA GLY A 113 -10.26 13.07 4.59
C GLY A 113 -10.32 12.27 3.29
N ASP A 114 -11.38 11.47 3.11
CA ASP A 114 -11.61 10.74 1.86
C ASP A 114 -11.89 11.71 0.71
N ASN A 115 -12.73 12.71 0.95
CA ASN A 115 -13.04 13.74 -0.04
C ASN A 115 -11.78 14.49 -0.47
N PHE A 116 -10.89 14.81 0.46
CA PHE A 116 -9.63 15.46 0.14
C PHE A 116 -8.76 14.57 -0.79
N ILE A 117 -8.63 13.27 -0.48
CA ILE A 117 -7.89 12.33 -1.33
C ILE A 117 -8.54 12.21 -2.71
N ILE A 118 -9.87 12.08 -2.78
CA ILE A 118 -10.62 12.02 -4.04
C ILE A 118 -10.35 13.24 -4.92
N GLU A 119 -10.32 14.45 -4.36
CA GLU A 119 -10.00 15.67 -5.11
C GLU A 119 -8.57 15.63 -5.67
N GLN A 120 -7.61 15.03 -4.94
CA GLN A 120 -6.26 14.85 -5.46
C GLN A 120 -6.20 13.80 -6.57
N LEU A 121 -6.96 12.70 -6.44
CA LEU A 121 -7.03 11.65 -7.45
C LEU A 121 -7.58 12.14 -8.79
N LYS A 122 -8.38 13.19 -8.83
CA LYS A 122 -8.84 13.82 -10.08
C LYS A 122 -7.69 14.38 -10.95
N ARG A 123 -6.52 14.59 -10.35
CA ARG A 123 -5.31 15.07 -11.03
C ARG A 123 -4.47 13.95 -11.62
N VAL A 124 -4.82 12.69 -11.33
CA VAL A 124 -4.12 11.48 -11.75
C VAL A 124 -4.79 10.91 -13.00
N LYS A 125 -4.00 10.42 -13.96
CA LYS A 125 -4.51 9.89 -15.22
C LYS A 125 -4.53 8.36 -15.31
N VAL A 126 -3.86 7.70 -14.36
CA VAL A 126 -3.83 6.23 -14.30
C VAL A 126 -5.10 5.67 -13.67
N PRO A 127 -5.47 4.41 -13.94
CA PRO A 127 -6.63 3.79 -13.34
C PRO A 127 -6.55 3.79 -11.81
N VAL A 128 -7.67 4.15 -11.18
CA VAL A 128 -7.83 4.17 -9.72
C VAL A 128 -8.88 3.14 -9.34
N PHE A 129 -8.50 2.20 -8.49
CA PHE A 129 -9.39 1.18 -7.94
C PHE A 129 -9.78 1.55 -6.51
N LEU A 130 -11.09 1.48 -6.23
CA LEU A 130 -11.59 1.63 -4.86
C LEU A 130 -11.49 0.29 -4.13
N VAL A 131 -10.67 0.22 -3.09
CA VAL A 131 -10.54 -0.97 -2.24
C VAL A 131 -11.30 -0.71 -0.94
N VAL A 132 -12.44 -1.39 -0.77
CA VAL A 132 -13.27 -1.29 0.45
C VAL A 132 -12.82 -2.39 1.41
N ASN A 133 -12.01 -2.00 2.39
CA ASN A 133 -11.42 -2.91 3.37
C ASN A 133 -12.30 -3.05 4.63
N LYS A 134 -12.00 -4.06 5.45
CA LYS A 134 -12.66 -4.42 6.71
C LYS A 134 -14.08 -4.95 6.51
N ILE A 135 -14.33 -5.66 5.41
CA ILE A 135 -15.65 -6.25 5.15
C ILE A 135 -16.03 -7.33 6.18
N ASP A 136 -15.05 -7.91 6.87
CA ASP A 136 -15.23 -8.83 7.99
C ASP A 136 -16.05 -8.24 9.15
N THR A 137 -16.17 -6.92 9.20
CA THR A 137 -16.92 -6.19 10.23
C THR A 137 -18.30 -5.72 9.77
N LEU A 138 -18.73 -6.06 8.53
CA LEU A 138 -19.90 -5.49 7.89
C LEU A 138 -20.93 -6.56 7.53
N LYS A 139 -22.22 -6.16 7.54
CA LYS A 139 -23.29 -6.87 6.86
C LYS A 139 -23.32 -6.47 5.38
N LYS A 140 -23.98 -7.27 4.54
CA LYS A 140 -24.09 -7.02 3.10
C LYS A 140 -24.69 -5.65 2.77
N GLU A 141 -25.70 -5.25 3.52
CA GLU A 141 -26.40 -3.98 3.34
C GLU A 141 -25.45 -2.80 3.64
N GLU A 142 -24.67 -2.90 4.73
CA GLU A 142 -23.69 -1.89 5.12
C GLU A 142 -22.55 -1.76 4.10
N LEU A 143 -22.11 -2.89 3.55
CA LEU A 143 -21.13 -2.91 2.46
C LEU A 143 -21.64 -2.21 1.21
N LEU A 144 -22.88 -2.48 0.80
CA LEU A 144 -23.50 -1.82 -0.35
C LEU A 144 -23.64 -0.31 -0.13
N GLU A 145 -24.07 0.12 1.05
CA GLU A 145 -24.13 1.54 1.42
C GLU A 145 -22.74 2.20 1.36
N ALA A 146 -21.71 1.54 1.88
CA ALA A 146 -20.34 2.01 1.81
C ALA A 146 -19.89 2.21 0.35
N ILE A 147 -20.08 1.20 -0.52
CA ILE A 147 -19.73 1.27 -1.95
C ILE A 147 -20.45 2.42 -2.65
N VAL A 148 -21.78 2.51 -2.48
CA VAL A 148 -22.59 3.56 -3.10
C VAL A 148 -22.12 4.95 -2.69
N SER A 149 -21.71 5.14 -1.42
CA SER A 149 -21.22 6.44 -0.94
C SER A 149 -19.98 6.97 -1.67
N TYR A 150 -19.21 6.10 -2.33
CA TYR A 150 -18.02 6.47 -3.12
C TYR A 150 -18.27 6.49 -4.62
N GLN A 151 -19.26 5.75 -5.12
CA GLN A 151 -19.49 5.50 -6.54
C GLN A 151 -19.65 6.78 -7.37
N ASP A 152 -20.39 7.76 -6.82
CA ASP A 152 -20.62 9.04 -7.50
C ASP A 152 -19.50 10.08 -7.28
N ALA A 153 -18.51 9.76 -6.46
CA ALA A 153 -17.47 10.70 -6.08
C ALA A 153 -16.31 10.75 -7.05
N TYR A 154 -16.03 9.62 -7.74
CA TYR A 154 -14.92 9.46 -8.65
C TYR A 154 -15.20 8.29 -9.62
N PRO A 155 -14.81 8.39 -10.91
CA PRO A 155 -14.96 7.30 -11.88
C PRO A 155 -13.90 6.21 -11.64
N PHE A 156 -14.09 5.39 -10.60
CA PHE A 156 -13.19 4.29 -10.30
C PHE A 156 -13.18 3.26 -11.43
N ALA A 157 -11.99 2.74 -11.76
CA ALA A 157 -11.83 1.67 -12.75
C ALA A 157 -12.44 0.34 -12.26
N GLY A 158 -12.54 0.16 -10.94
CA GLY A 158 -13.18 -0.98 -10.31
C GLY A 158 -13.37 -0.76 -8.81
N VAL A 159 -14.21 -1.60 -8.20
CA VAL A 159 -14.47 -1.61 -6.74
C VAL A 159 -14.20 -3.00 -6.21
N ILE A 160 -13.30 -3.13 -5.26
CA ILE A 160 -12.83 -4.41 -4.73
C ILE A 160 -13.07 -4.43 -3.22
N PRO A 161 -14.12 -5.11 -2.74
CA PRO A 161 -14.33 -5.32 -1.32
C PRO A 161 -13.41 -6.42 -0.79
N ILE A 162 -12.69 -6.13 0.31
CA ILE A 162 -11.72 -7.05 0.90
C ILE A 162 -11.79 -7.09 2.42
N SER A 163 -11.29 -8.18 3.01
CA SER A 163 -10.76 -8.18 4.38
C SER A 163 -9.25 -8.45 4.33
N ALA A 164 -8.46 -7.40 4.52
CA ALA A 164 -7.02 -7.56 4.61
C ALA A 164 -6.60 -8.38 5.85
N LYS A 165 -7.38 -8.32 6.92
CA LYS A 165 -7.16 -9.07 8.16
C LYS A 165 -7.38 -10.57 7.96
N ASP A 166 -8.50 -10.95 7.35
CA ASP A 166 -8.90 -12.34 7.16
C ASP A 166 -8.44 -12.90 5.79
N LYS A 167 -7.70 -12.07 5.04
CA LYS A 167 -7.17 -12.40 3.69
C LYS A 167 -8.27 -12.74 2.67
N GLU A 168 -9.46 -12.14 2.82
CA GLU A 168 -10.57 -12.34 1.90
C GLU A 168 -10.43 -11.42 0.68
N ASN A 169 -10.66 -11.97 -0.52
CA ASN A 169 -10.62 -11.31 -1.83
C ASN A 169 -9.27 -10.66 -2.21
N LEU A 170 -8.16 -11.05 -1.59
CA LEU A 170 -6.84 -10.51 -1.95
C LEU A 170 -6.41 -10.89 -3.37
N ASN A 171 -6.78 -12.10 -3.81
CA ASN A 171 -6.49 -12.55 -5.18
C ASN A 171 -7.16 -11.65 -6.23
N GLU A 172 -8.34 -11.10 -5.92
CA GLU A 172 -9.03 -10.17 -6.82
C GLU A 172 -8.24 -8.89 -7.03
N VAL A 173 -7.59 -8.39 -5.97
CA VAL A 173 -6.68 -7.23 -6.09
C VAL A 173 -5.51 -7.56 -7.02
N LEU A 174 -4.89 -8.73 -6.86
CA LEU A 174 -3.77 -9.15 -7.72
C LEU A 174 -4.19 -9.37 -9.16
N ASN A 175 -5.36 -9.96 -9.42
CA ASN A 175 -5.89 -10.21 -10.75
C ASN A 175 -6.19 -8.90 -11.50
N VAL A 176 -6.88 -7.97 -10.85
CA VAL A 176 -7.20 -6.66 -11.43
C VAL A 176 -5.94 -5.87 -11.76
N LEU A 177 -4.92 -5.93 -10.89
CA LEU A 177 -3.64 -5.30 -11.15
C LEU A 177 -2.89 -5.98 -12.31
N GLU A 178 -2.90 -7.32 -12.38
CA GLU A 178 -2.31 -8.05 -13.50
C GLU A 178 -2.95 -7.67 -14.84
N GLU A 179 -4.27 -7.52 -14.91
CA GLU A 179 -4.96 -7.07 -16.10
C GLU A 179 -4.58 -5.64 -16.50
N THR A 180 -4.29 -4.79 -15.52
CA THR A 180 -4.01 -3.36 -15.71
C THR A 180 -2.56 -3.08 -16.05
N LEU A 181 -1.61 -3.84 -15.48
CA LEU A 181 -0.19 -3.60 -15.66
C LEU A 181 0.26 -3.93 -17.10
N PRO A 182 1.19 -3.14 -17.66
CA PRO A 182 1.78 -3.41 -18.96
C PRO A 182 2.71 -4.63 -18.90
N GLU A 183 2.97 -5.20 -20.05
CA GLU A 183 4.10 -6.12 -20.24
C GLU A 183 5.40 -5.35 -19.99
N GLY A 184 6.27 -5.92 -19.16
CA GLY A 184 7.50 -5.26 -18.76
C GLY A 184 8.51 -6.21 -18.12
N PRO A 185 9.74 -5.74 -17.90
CA PRO A 185 10.77 -6.54 -17.27
C PRO A 185 10.53 -6.66 -15.76
N GLN A 186 11.11 -7.67 -15.16
CA GLN A 186 11.23 -7.75 -13.72
C GLN A 186 12.19 -6.64 -13.21
N TYR A 187 11.70 -5.74 -12.35
CA TYR A 187 12.46 -4.60 -11.83
C TYR A 187 13.38 -4.97 -10.67
N PHE A 188 12.96 -5.92 -9.85
CA PHE A 188 13.65 -6.35 -8.63
C PHE A 188 13.91 -7.86 -8.67
N PRO A 189 14.94 -8.36 -7.96
CA PRO A 189 15.17 -9.80 -7.79
C PRO A 189 13.90 -10.53 -7.29
N GLU A 190 13.75 -11.78 -7.70
CA GLU A 190 12.53 -12.57 -7.41
C GLU A 190 12.30 -12.78 -5.90
N ASP A 191 13.38 -12.86 -5.13
CA ASP A 191 13.40 -13.02 -3.67
C ASP A 191 13.33 -11.71 -2.89
N MET A 192 13.33 -10.56 -3.59
CA MET A 192 13.26 -9.25 -2.95
C MET A 192 11.81 -8.88 -2.64
N ILE A 193 11.49 -8.69 -1.38
CA ILE A 193 10.15 -8.31 -0.91
C ILE A 193 10.05 -6.83 -0.49
N THR A 194 11.18 -6.14 -0.28
CA THR A 194 11.23 -4.71 0.07
C THR A 194 12.62 -4.13 -0.16
N ASP A 195 12.69 -2.81 -0.35
CA ASP A 195 13.94 -2.04 -0.42
C ASP A 195 14.46 -1.60 0.96
N GLN A 196 13.70 -1.88 2.03
CA GLN A 196 14.08 -1.46 3.36
C GLN A 196 15.17 -2.36 3.96
N PRO A 197 16.24 -1.78 4.54
CA PRO A 197 17.22 -2.54 5.29
C PRO A 197 16.57 -3.31 6.46
N GLU A 198 16.98 -4.55 6.70
CA GLU A 198 16.43 -5.40 7.78
C GLU A 198 16.38 -4.69 9.14
N ARG A 199 17.41 -3.90 9.46
CA ARG A 199 17.47 -3.12 10.71
C ARG A 199 16.31 -2.13 10.85
N LEU A 200 15.86 -1.53 9.76
CA LEU A 200 14.72 -0.61 9.79
C LEU A 200 13.41 -1.38 9.97
N ILE A 201 13.26 -2.53 9.32
CA ILE A 201 12.09 -3.39 9.50
C ILE A 201 12.00 -3.86 10.95
N ILE A 202 13.11 -4.30 11.55
CA ILE A 202 13.16 -4.72 12.97
C ILE A 202 12.82 -3.54 13.88
N SER A 203 13.43 -2.38 13.65
CA SER A 203 13.16 -1.15 14.40
C SER A 203 11.68 -0.79 14.36
N ASP A 204 11.09 -0.88 13.19
CA ASP A 204 9.67 -0.58 12.96
C ASP A 204 8.75 -1.62 13.64
N ILE A 205 9.07 -2.92 13.57
CA ILE A 205 8.31 -3.97 14.28
C ILE A 205 8.37 -3.77 15.79
N VAL A 206 9.55 -3.47 16.36
CA VAL A 206 9.69 -3.19 17.79
C VAL A 206 8.89 -1.95 18.17
N ARG A 207 8.97 -0.89 17.37
CA ARG A 207 8.19 0.34 17.57
C ARG A 207 6.69 0.06 17.54
N GLU A 208 6.20 -0.77 16.63
CA GLU A 208 4.80 -1.20 16.60
C GLU A 208 4.39 -1.87 17.93
N LYS A 209 5.20 -2.82 18.42
CA LYS A 209 4.91 -3.51 19.68
C LYS A 209 4.88 -2.55 20.87
N ILE A 210 5.79 -1.58 20.91
CA ILE A 210 5.79 -0.53 21.94
C ILE A 210 4.51 0.32 21.83
N LEU A 211 4.13 0.74 20.61
CA LEU A 211 2.93 1.54 20.38
C LEU A 211 1.65 0.81 20.77
N LEU A 212 1.57 -0.51 20.56
CA LEU A 212 0.45 -1.34 20.99
C LEU A 212 0.43 -1.56 22.51
N ALA A 213 1.59 -1.62 23.17
CA ALA A 213 1.71 -1.83 24.60
C ALA A 213 1.53 -0.54 25.42
N THR A 214 1.71 0.65 24.80
CA THR A 214 1.60 1.94 25.48
C THR A 214 0.25 2.59 25.24
N ARG A 215 -0.41 3.03 26.34
CA ARG A 215 -1.67 3.78 26.30
C ARG A 215 -1.38 5.29 26.30
N ASP A 216 -2.07 6.01 25.46
CA ASP A 216 -2.42 7.43 25.40
C ASP A 216 -1.36 8.55 25.31
N GLU A 217 -0.14 8.48 25.86
CA GLU A 217 0.70 9.69 25.94
C GLU A 217 2.02 9.69 25.16
N ILE A 218 2.49 8.58 24.58
CA ILE A 218 3.87 8.50 24.07
C ILE A 218 4.04 8.22 22.57
N PRO A 219 3.02 8.14 21.70
CA PRO A 219 3.20 7.66 20.32
C PRO A 219 4.16 8.49 19.46
N HIS A 220 4.26 9.79 19.72
CA HIS A 220 5.05 10.73 18.90
C HIS A 220 6.51 10.84 19.35
N ALA A 221 6.82 10.40 20.57
CA ALA A 221 8.13 10.53 21.21
C ALA A 221 9.01 9.27 21.12
N ILE A 222 8.47 8.14 20.59
CA ILE A 222 9.22 6.89 20.52
C ILE A 222 10.01 6.84 19.22
N ALA A 223 11.33 6.74 19.36
CA ALA A 223 12.25 6.30 18.33
C ALA A 223 12.88 4.98 18.77
N VAL A 224 13.02 4.05 17.84
CA VAL A 224 13.74 2.79 18.03
C VAL A 224 14.87 2.78 17.03
N ASP A 225 16.07 2.50 17.49
CA ASP A 225 17.24 2.29 16.65
C ASP A 225 17.87 0.92 16.98
N VAL A 226 18.45 0.28 15.96
CA VAL A 226 19.11 -1.03 16.09
C VAL A 226 20.60 -0.79 16.01
N ASP A 227 21.28 -0.86 17.16
CA ASP A 227 22.72 -0.61 17.26
C ASP A 227 23.55 -1.76 16.66
N GLU A 228 23.14 -3.00 16.89
CA GLU A 228 23.90 -4.18 16.45
C GLU A 228 22.99 -5.35 16.07
N MET A 229 23.31 -6.04 14.98
CA MET A 229 22.68 -7.31 14.55
C MET A 229 23.75 -8.38 14.47
N LYS A 230 23.54 -9.52 15.14
CA LYS A 230 24.43 -10.68 15.09
C LYS A 230 23.69 -11.90 14.57
N THR A 231 24.24 -12.51 13.52
CA THR A 231 23.83 -13.85 13.07
C THR A 231 24.36 -14.89 14.05
N ARG A 232 23.51 -15.77 14.53
CA ARG A 232 23.92 -16.94 15.35
C ARG A 232 24.12 -18.15 14.49
#